data_3f9c8451d203614863f06fe97109bc13
#
_entry.id   3f9c8451d203614863f06fe97109bc13
#
_cell.length_a   1.000
_cell.length_b   1.000
_cell.length_c   1.000
_cell.angle_alpha   90.00
_cell.angle_beta   90.00
_cell.angle_gamma   90.00
#
_symmetry.space_group_name_H-M   'P 1'
#
loop_
_entity.id
_entity.type
_entity.pdbx_description
1 polymer ?
#
loop_
_entity_poly.entity_id
_entity_poly.type
_entity_poly.pdbx_seq_one_letter_code
_entity_poly.pdbx_strand_id
1 'polypeptide(L)'
;MSLKKHRILPDQYIVKQGDAGETAFLVVSGGLVAEVDGEKVGKIEAGEIFGELSLILNETRKASIKAIVPSEVVEIKRKALEAILLSSNIDLHKAINEMSKELSKSDDQKLPLTQKDLLE
;
A
#
# COMPACT_ATOMS: atom_id res chain seq x y z
N MET A 1 4.17 2.00 21.17
CA MET A 1 4.37 2.72 19.89
C MET A 1 3.03 3.28 19.43
N SER A 2 2.97 4.55 19.18
CA SER A 2 1.72 5.14 18.73
C SER A 2 1.72 5.22 17.21
N LEU A 3 0.59 4.81 16.62
CA LEU A 3 0.41 4.87 15.18
C LEU A 3 -0.45 6.08 14.87
N LYS A 4 -0.10 6.76 13.80
CA LYS A 4 -0.80 7.97 13.42
C LYS A 4 -2.03 7.61 12.57
N LYS A 5 -3.19 8.09 12.98
CA LYS A 5 -4.43 7.84 12.28
C LYS A 5 -4.83 9.07 11.46
N HIS A 6 -5.26 8.85 10.26
CA HIS A 6 -5.72 9.90 9.36
C HIS A 6 -7.15 9.64 8.94
N ARG A 7 -7.95 10.69 8.91
CA ARG A 7 -9.31 10.62 8.42
C ARG A 7 -9.32 11.27 7.03
N ILE A 8 -9.84 10.54 6.06
CA ILE A 8 -9.81 10.96 4.66
C ILE A 8 -11.23 11.14 4.17
N LEU A 9 -11.52 12.29 3.59
CA LEU A 9 -12.83 12.58 3.03
C LEU A 9 -12.91 12.07 1.59
N PRO A 10 -14.12 11.86 1.06
CA PRO A 10 -14.28 11.42 -0.32
C PRO A 10 -13.53 12.35 -1.29
N ASP A 11 -12.91 11.74 -2.28
CA ASP A 11 -12.13 12.41 -3.33
C ASP A 11 -10.83 13.04 -2.87
N GLN A 12 -10.46 12.86 -1.60
CA GLN A 12 -9.13 13.29 -1.14
C GLN A 12 -8.12 12.18 -1.38
N TYR A 13 -6.92 12.56 -1.80
CA TYR A 13 -5.82 11.64 -2.02
C TYR A 13 -4.99 11.48 -0.75
N ILE A 14 -4.60 10.25 -0.46
CA ILE A 14 -3.70 9.96 0.65
C ILE A 14 -2.26 10.00 0.16
N VAL A 15 -2.01 9.39 -0.99
CA VAL A 15 -0.70 9.39 -1.63
C VAL A 15 -0.94 9.59 -3.12
N LYS A 16 0.10 10.09 -3.79
CA LYS A 16 0.04 10.29 -5.23
C LYS A 16 1.13 9.50 -5.93
N GLN A 17 0.79 9.01 -7.10
CA GLN A 17 1.74 8.29 -7.95
C GLN A 17 2.99 9.12 -8.13
N GLY A 18 4.15 8.51 -7.95
CA GLY A 18 5.42 9.17 -8.10
C GLY A 18 5.98 9.77 -6.82
N ASP A 19 5.16 9.89 -5.77
CA ASP A 19 5.65 10.38 -4.48
C ASP A 19 6.60 9.37 -3.83
N ALA A 20 7.44 9.86 -2.95
CA ALA A 20 8.31 8.98 -2.18
C ALA A 20 7.47 8.07 -1.29
N GLY A 21 7.82 6.79 -1.22
CA GLY A 21 7.07 5.81 -0.44
C GLY A 21 7.74 5.54 0.88
N GLU A 22 7.51 6.38 1.87
CA GLU A 22 8.17 6.28 3.16
C GLU A 22 7.33 5.62 4.26
N THR A 23 6.07 5.34 3.98
CA THR A 23 5.17 4.74 4.96
C THR A 23 4.23 3.77 4.26
N ALA A 24 3.69 2.84 5.04
CA ALA A 24 2.59 2.01 4.60
C ALA A 24 1.34 2.47 5.33
N PHE A 25 0.19 1.94 4.94
CA PHE A 25 -1.10 2.34 5.53
C PHE A 25 -2.00 1.14 5.70
N LEU A 26 -2.66 1.09 6.85
CA LEU A 26 -3.70 0.10 7.12
C LEU A 26 -5.05 0.80 7.03
N VAL A 27 -5.96 0.27 6.25
CA VAL A 27 -7.31 0.82 6.15
C VAL A 27 -8.12 0.31 7.33
N VAL A 28 -8.55 1.22 8.19
CA VAL A 28 -9.36 0.86 9.36
C VAL A 28 -10.84 0.82 9.00
N SER A 29 -11.29 1.78 8.20
CA SER A 29 -12.69 1.82 7.78
C SER A 29 -12.80 2.58 6.47
N GLY A 30 -13.89 2.37 5.76
CA GLY A 30 -14.19 3.06 4.52
C GLY A 30 -13.76 2.28 3.30
N GLY A 31 -13.49 2.98 2.21
CA GLY A 31 -13.05 2.38 0.95
C GLY A 31 -12.23 3.35 0.14
N LEU A 32 -11.19 2.82 -0.45
CA LEU A 32 -10.25 3.61 -1.24
C LEU A 32 -10.16 3.03 -2.64
N VAL A 33 -9.69 3.84 -3.58
CA VAL A 33 -9.39 3.36 -4.92
C VAL A 33 -7.97 3.77 -5.27
N ALA A 34 -7.34 2.92 -6.08
CA ALA A 34 -6.04 3.21 -6.63
C ALA A 34 -6.19 3.64 -8.08
N GLU A 35 -5.38 4.61 -8.46
CA GLU A 35 -5.35 5.11 -9.84
C GLU A 35 -3.92 5.11 -10.33
N VAL A 36 -3.74 4.67 -11.56
CA VAL A 36 -2.45 4.75 -12.23
C VAL A 36 -2.69 5.51 -13.54
N ASP A 37 -1.94 6.59 -13.71
CA ASP A 37 -2.09 7.46 -14.87
C ASP A 37 -3.53 7.93 -15.07
N GLY A 38 -4.19 8.20 -13.95
CA GLY A 38 -5.55 8.71 -13.95
C GLY A 38 -6.63 7.66 -14.09
N GLU A 39 -6.27 6.40 -14.27
CA GLU A 39 -7.25 5.33 -14.43
C GLU A 39 -7.36 4.49 -13.16
N LYS A 40 -8.59 4.16 -12.80
CA LYS A 40 -8.85 3.33 -11.63
C LYS A 40 -8.38 1.91 -11.93
N VAL A 41 -7.52 1.39 -11.05
CA VAL A 41 -6.97 0.04 -11.24
C VAL A 41 -7.37 -0.91 -10.12
N GLY A 42 -7.92 -0.43 -9.03
CA GLY A 42 -8.32 -1.33 -7.95
C GLY A 42 -8.97 -0.62 -6.79
N LYS A 43 -9.49 -1.44 -5.88
CA LYS A 43 -10.10 -0.98 -4.64
C LYS A 43 -9.31 -1.50 -3.45
N ILE A 44 -9.32 -0.73 -2.38
CA ILE A 44 -8.72 -1.13 -1.11
C ILE A 44 -9.79 -0.99 -0.05
N GLU A 45 -9.99 -2.06 0.70
CA GLU A 45 -11.06 -2.11 1.69
C GLU A 45 -10.52 -2.20 3.10
N ALA A 46 -11.42 -2.03 4.07
CA ALA A 46 -11.03 -2.10 5.47
C ALA A 46 -10.32 -3.43 5.77
N GLY A 47 -9.27 -3.36 6.56
CA GLY A 47 -8.47 -4.51 6.91
C GLY A 47 -7.28 -4.73 5.99
N GLU A 48 -7.20 -4.00 4.90
CA GLU A 48 -6.10 -4.16 3.94
C GLU A 48 -5.00 -3.14 4.17
N ILE A 49 -3.78 -3.54 3.83
CA ILE A 49 -2.61 -2.67 3.94
C ILE A 49 -2.18 -2.29 2.52
N PHE A 50 -1.79 -1.06 2.33
CA PHE A 50 -1.23 -0.63 1.05
C PHE A 50 0.03 0.20 1.27
N GLY A 51 0.84 0.29 0.22
CA GLY A 51 2.05 1.10 0.24
C GLY A 51 3.27 0.41 0.81
N GLU A 52 3.15 -0.84 1.28
CA GLU A 52 4.27 -1.53 1.89
C GLU A 52 5.37 -1.88 0.89
N LEU A 53 5.01 -2.11 -0.36
CA LEU A 53 6.05 -2.41 -1.36
C LEU A 53 6.94 -1.22 -1.63
N SER A 54 6.35 -0.02 -1.75
CA SER A 54 7.13 1.19 -1.93
C SER A 54 8.10 1.40 -0.76
N LEU A 55 7.62 1.09 0.43
CA LEU A 55 8.41 1.23 1.63
C LEU A 55 9.57 0.22 1.66
N ILE A 56 9.26 -1.04 1.37
CA ILE A 56 10.24 -2.12 1.41
C ILE A 56 11.26 -1.99 0.30
N LEU A 57 10.81 -1.66 -0.89
CA LEU A 57 11.69 -1.51 -2.05
C LEU A 57 12.38 -0.16 -2.11
N ASN A 58 11.96 0.76 -1.25
CA ASN A 58 12.51 2.11 -1.26
C ASN A 58 12.28 2.79 -2.61
N GLU A 59 11.07 2.64 -3.13
CA GLU A 59 10.70 3.17 -4.43
C GLU A 59 9.59 4.19 -4.30
N THR A 60 9.30 4.90 -5.40
CA THR A 60 8.20 5.83 -5.43
C THR A 60 6.87 5.08 -5.50
N ARG A 61 5.79 5.77 -5.17
CA ARG A 61 4.45 5.20 -5.21
C ARG A 61 4.08 4.82 -6.64
N LYS A 62 3.54 3.62 -6.79
CA LYS A 62 3.12 3.12 -8.10
C LYS A 62 1.73 3.59 -8.49
N ALA A 63 0.97 4.08 -7.54
CA ALA A 63 -0.40 4.50 -7.76
C ALA A 63 -0.76 5.65 -6.85
N SER A 64 -1.78 6.39 -7.26
CA SER A 64 -2.41 7.38 -6.39
C SER A 64 -3.57 6.70 -5.68
N ILE A 65 -3.74 6.99 -4.39
CA ILE A 65 -4.80 6.38 -3.60
C ILE A 65 -5.70 7.48 -3.08
N LYS A 66 -6.98 7.36 -3.36
CA LYS A 66 -7.95 8.34 -2.87
C LYS A 66 -9.15 7.65 -2.23
N ALA A 67 -9.82 8.34 -1.34
CA ALA A 67 -11.01 7.81 -0.70
C ALA A 67 -12.22 7.99 -1.60
N ILE A 68 -13.11 6.99 -1.64
CA ILE A 68 -14.39 7.11 -2.34
C ILE A 68 -15.52 7.35 -1.36
N VAL A 69 -15.30 7.03 -0.10
CA VAL A 69 -16.23 7.31 1.00
C VAL A 69 -15.40 7.82 2.16
N PRO A 70 -16.01 8.39 3.19
CA PRO A 70 -15.22 8.79 4.37
C PRO A 70 -14.46 7.57 4.89
N SER A 71 -13.18 7.72 5.07
CA SER A 71 -12.31 6.59 5.40
C SER A 71 -11.32 6.95 6.49
N GLU A 72 -10.83 5.92 7.17
CA GLU A 72 -9.80 6.08 8.18
C GLU A 72 -8.66 5.12 7.88
N VAL A 73 -7.43 5.63 7.94
CA VAL A 73 -6.25 4.82 7.73
C VAL A 73 -5.27 5.09 8.86
N VAL A 74 -4.44 4.09 9.14
CA VAL A 74 -3.36 4.21 10.12
C VAL A 74 -2.05 4.21 9.36
N GLU A 75 -1.24 5.22 9.61
CA GLU A 75 0.07 5.33 8.98
C GLU A 75 1.05 4.41 9.71
N ILE A 76 1.79 3.63 8.96
CA ILE A 76 2.76 2.68 9.49
C ILE A 76 4.13 3.01 8.92
N LYS A 77 5.03 3.44 9.80
CA LYS A 77 6.40 3.76 9.38
C LYS A 77 7.22 2.49 9.27
N ARG A 78 8.36 2.59 8.60
CA ARG A 78 9.22 1.44 8.34
C ARG A 78 9.51 0.62 9.60
N LYS A 79 9.88 1.28 10.68
CA LYS A 79 10.21 0.56 11.92
C LYS A 79 9.01 -0.20 12.48
N ALA A 80 7.83 0.40 12.39
CA ALA A 80 6.63 -0.26 12.88
C ALA A 80 6.28 -1.46 12.00
N LEU A 81 6.43 -1.32 10.68
CA LEU A 81 6.17 -2.41 9.76
C LEU A 81 7.14 -3.58 10.02
N GLU A 82 8.42 -3.27 10.20
CA GLU A 82 9.41 -4.28 10.50
C GLU A 82 9.09 -5.02 11.81
N ALA A 83 8.66 -4.28 12.82
CA ALA A 83 8.29 -4.89 14.09
C ALA A 83 7.09 -5.83 13.94
N ILE A 84 6.11 -5.44 13.13
CA ILE A 84 4.94 -6.28 12.85
C ILE A 84 5.37 -7.56 12.15
N LEU A 85 6.23 -7.44 11.16
CA LEU A 85 6.71 -8.60 10.42
C LEU A 85 7.53 -9.54 11.30
N LEU A 86 8.37 -8.97 12.16
CA LEU A 86 9.23 -9.78 13.03
C LEU A 86 8.44 -10.45 14.14
N SER A 87 7.32 -9.87 14.55
CA SER A 87 6.52 -10.45 15.63
C SER A 87 5.65 -11.60 15.16
N SER A 88 5.51 -11.78 13.86
CA SER A 88 4.75 -12.91 13.34
C SER A 88 5.65 -14.13 13.26
N ASN A 89 5.06 -15.31 13.44
CA ASN A 89 5.83 -16.56 13.34
C ASN A 89 5.95 -17.03 11.90
N ILE A 90 5.49 -16.24 10.97
CA ILE A 90 5.57 -16.54 9.56
C ILE A 90 6.70 -15.70 8.99
N ASP A 91 7.47 -16.26 8.09
CA ASP A 91 8.53 -15.50 7.44
C ASP A 91 7.95 -14.60 6.37
N LEU A 92 7.15 -13.62 6.81
CA LEU A 92 6.50 -12.67 5.92
C LEU A 92 7.51 -11.77 5.23
N HIS A 93 8.60 -11.49 5.92
CA HIS A 93 9.63 -10.63 5.36
C HIS A 93 10.22 -11.26 4.10
N LYS A 94 10.49 -12.55 4.17
CA LYS A 94 11.02 -13.29 3.02
C LYS A 94 9.97 -13.38 1.91
N ALA A 95 8.73 -13.65 2.28
CA ALA A 95 7.65 -13.75 1.31
C ALA A 95 7.45 -12.42 0.58
N ILE A 96 7.48 -11.31 1.30
CA ILE A 96 7.34 -10.00 0.70
C ILE A 96 8.50 -9.69 -0.23
N ASN A 97 9.71 -10.06 0.18
CA ASN A 97 10.89 -9.85 -0.66
C ASN A 97 10.79 -10.65 -1.95
N GLU A 98 10.30 -11.87 -1.88
CA GLU A 98 10.14 -12.69 -3.07
C GLU A 98 9.08 -12.12 -4.00
N MET A 99 7.96 -11.66 -3.44
CA MET A 99 6.92 -11.01 -4.21
C MET A 99 7.46 -9.75 -4.89
N SER A 100 8.25 -8.98 -4.16
CA SER A 100 8.83 -7.76 -4.70
C SER A 100 9.73 -8.05 -5.87
N LYS A 101 10.51 -9.10 -5.79
CA LYS A 101 11.39 -9.49 -6.90
C LYS A 101 10.61 -9.89 -8.12
N GLU A 102 9.53 -10.62 -7.92
CA GLU A 102 8.67 -11.02 -9.03
C GLU A 102 8.02 -9.81 -9.69
N LEU A 103 7.53 -8.89 -8.88
CA LEU A 103 6.91 -7.68 -9.41
C LEU A 103 7.92 -6.87 -10.21
N SER A 104 9.15 -6.79 -9.73
CA SER A 104 10.19 -6.05 -10.44
C SER A 104 10.53 -6.70 -11.78
N LYS A 105 10.51 -8.02 -11.81
CA LYS A 105 10.83 -8.74 -13.05
C LYS A 105 9.69 -8.68 -14.05
N SER A 106 8.47 -8.48 -13.58
CA SER A 106 7.29 -8.57 -14.43
C SER A 106 6.72 -7.23 -14.82
N ASP A 107 7.48 -6.17 -14.65
CA ASP A 107 6.98 -4.83 -14.91
C ASP A 107 6.28 -4.70 -16.26
N ASP A 108 6.89 -5.24 -17.28
CA ASP A 108 6.39 -5.09 -18.64
C ASP A 108 5.51 -6.24 -19.07
N GLN A 109 5.29 -7.22 -18.25
CA GLN A 109 4.53 -8.40 -18.66
C GLN A 109 3.06 -8.28 -18.40
N LYS A 110 2.65 -7.30 -17.64
CA LYS A 110 1.24 -7.10 -17.33
C LYS A 110 0.63 -8.36 -16.76
N LEU A 111 1.31 -8.96 -15.82
CA LEU A 111 0.82 -10.19 -15.23
C LEU A 111 -0.56 -9.99 -14.64
N PRO A 112 -1.34 -11.08 -14.56
CA PRO A 112 -2.67 -11.00 -13.95
C PRO A 112 -2.54 -10.89 -12.44
N LEU A 113 -1.85 -9.86 -11.99
CA LEU A 113 -1.74 -9.59 -10.58
C LEU A 113 -3.08 -9.15 -10.07
N THR A 114 -3.36 -9.47 -8.83
CA THR A 114 -4.54 -8.90 -8.21
C THR A 114 -4.31 -7.41 -8.12
N GLN A 115 -5.39 -6.65 -8.07
CA GLN A 115 -5.26 -5.21 -7.94
C GLN A 115 -4.53 -4.84 -6.66
N LYS A 116 -4.70 -5.64 -5.63
CA LYS A 116 -3.99 -5.44 -4.39
C LYS A 116 -2.48 -5.55 -4.59
N ASP A 117 -2.03 -6.50 -5.40
CA ASP A 117 -0.61 -6.65 -5.68
C ASP A 117 -0.04 -5.43 -6.39
N LEU A 118 -0.83 -4.82 -7.26
CA LEU A 118 -0.40 -3.61 -7.94
C LEU A 118 -0.28 -2.43 -6.98
N LEU A 119 -1.10 -2.42 -5.95
CA LEU A 119 -1.14 -1.32 -4.99
C LEU A 119 -0.05 -1.41 -3.94
N GLU A 120 0.45 -2.57 -3.71
CA GLU A 120 1.51 -2.80 -2.74
C GLU A 120 2.87 -2.54 -3.35
#